data_35a8db30c26abba21b604918987606bd
#
_entry.id   35a8db30c26abba21b604918987606bd
#
_cell.length_a   1.000
_cell.length_b   1.000
_cell.length_c   1.000
_cell.angle_alpha   90.00
_cell.angle_beta   90.00
_cell.angle_gamma   90.00
#
_symmetry.space_group_name_H-M   'P 1'
#
loop_
_entity.id
_entity.type
_entity.pdbx_description
1 polymer ?
#
loop_
_entity_poly.entity_id
_entity_poly.type
_entity_poly.pdbx_seq_one_letter_code
_entity_poly.pdbx_strand_id
1 'polypeptide(L)'
;NAEIGYWIGEPYWGKGFATDAVKQAVKFAFKELNLLRIYAHIYEYNIGSMKVLEKVGFEKDAIIKSSVIKEGKIIDEHLYSIRKV
;
A
#
# COMPACT_ATOMS: atom_id res chain seq x y z
N ASN A 1 -9.30 7.12 8.90
CA ASN A 1 -8.60 6.57 7.73
C ASN A 1 -7.11 6.88 7.83
N ALA A 2 -6.29 6.03 7.27
CA ALA A 2 -4.85 6.17 7.38
C ALA A 2 -4.16 5.69 6.12
N GLU A 3 -2.92 6.14 5.93
CA GLU A 3 -2.07 5.71 4.83
C GLU A 3 -0.87 4.93 5.37
N ILE A 4 -0.52 3.81 4.73
CA ILE A 4 0.57 2.94 5.14
C ILE A 4 1.63 2.74 4.05
N GLY A 5 1.54 3.47 2.96
CA GLY A 5 2.35 3.20 1.76
C GLY A 5 3.85 3.24 1.94
N TYR A 6 4.35 4.10 2.80
CA TYR A 6 5.78 4.37 2.85
C TYR A 6 6.63 3.21 3.40
N TRP A 7 6.09 2.37 4.28
CA TRP A 7 6.91 1.31 4.86
C TRP A 7 6.72 -0.05 4.19
N ILE A 8 5.88 -0.12 3.18
CA ILE A 8 5.76 -1.32 2.36
C ILE A 8 6.80 -1.32 1.25
N GLY A 9 7.39 -0.19 0.95
CA GLY A 9 8.35 -0.04 -0.13
C GLY A 9 9.75 -0.55 0.15
N GLU A 10 10.00 -1.16 1.30
CA GLU A 10 11.32 -1.62 1.67
C GLU A 10 11.75 -2.83 0.84
N PRO A 11 12.83 -2.72 0.06
CA PRO A 11 13.16 -3.76 -0.92
C PRO A 11 13.64 -5.07 -0.30
N TYR A 12 14.09 -5.05 0.94
CA TYR A 12 14.60 -6.25 1.61
C TYR A 12 13.55 -7.01 2.39
N TRP A 13 12.31 -6.58 2.34
CA TRP A 13 11.25 -7.35 2.98
C TRP A 13 10.98 -8.62 2.20
N GLY A 14 11.13 -9.76 2.83
CA GLY A 14 10.83 -11.04 2.23
C GLY A 14 9.35 -11.13 1.90
N LYS A 15 9.03 -11.91 0.87
CA LYS A 15 7.67 -11.94 0.30
C LYS A 15 6.60 -12.29 1.32
N GLY A 16 6.77 -13.38 2.06
CA GLY A 16 5.81 -13.78 3.07
C GLY A 16 5.82 -12.87 4.28
N PHE A 17 7.00 -12.41 4.66
CA PHE A 17 7.17 -11.56 5.81
C PHE A 17 6.42 -10.22 5.64
N ALA A 18 6.58 -9.58 4.49
CA ALA A 18 5.91 -8.32 4.23
C ALA A 18 4.39 -8.47 4.22
N THR A 19 3.90 -9.54 3.61
CA THR A 19 2.46 -9.83 3.57
C THR A 19 1.90 -9.98 4.97
N ASP A 20 2.56 -10.76 5.82
CA ASP A 20 2.12 -10.96 7.20
C ASP A 20 2.15 -9.66 8.01
N ALA A 21 3.19 -8.86 7.84
CA ALA A 21 3.32 -7.58 8.54
C ALA A 21 2.17 -6.65 8.19
N VAL A 22 1.83 -6.56 6.91
CA VAL A 22 0.72 -5.71 6.46
C VAL A 22 -0.61 -6.24 6.97
N LYS A 23 -0.82 -7.56 6.95
CA LYS A 23 -2.05 -8.15 7.50
C LYS A 23 -2.23 -7.80 8.97
N GLN A 24 -1.17 -7.90 9.78
CA GLN A 24 -1.25 -7.57 11.19
C GLN A 24 -1.52 -6.09 11.41
N ALA A 25 -0.88 -5.23 10.63
CA ALA A 25 -1.11 -3.79 10.72
C ALA A 25 -2.55 -3.42 10.38
N VAL A 26 -3.12 -4.05 9.35
CA VAL A 26 -4.51 -3.83 8.94
C VAL A 26 -5.47 -4.27 10.03
N LYS A 27 -5.25 -5.46 10.60
CA LYS A 27 -6.10 -5.95 11.70
C LYS A 27 -6.05 -5.01 12.90
N PHE A 28 -4.87 -4.56 13.27
CA PHE A 28 -4.69 -3.63 14.38
C PHE A 28 -5.44 -2.32 14.11
N ALA A 29 -5.27 -1.77 12.91
CA ALA A 29 -5.87 -0.49 12.56
C ALA A 29 -7.40 -0.57 12.63
N PHE A 30 -7.99 -1.63 12.10
CA PHE A 30 -9.44 -1.77 12.10
C PHE A 30 -10.00 -2.06 13.50
N LYS A 31 -9.29 -2.86 14.28
CA LYS A 31 -9.77 -3.29 15.60
C LYS A 31 -9.48 -2.25 16.68
N GLU A 32 -8.24 -1.78 16.77
CA GLU A 32 -7.79 -0.93 17.87
C GLU A 32 -7.94 0.55 17.57
N LEU A 33 -7.75 0.97 16.32
CA LEU A 33 -7.85 2.38 15.95
C LEU A 33 -9.21 2.74 15.37
N ASN A 34 -10.07 1.75 15.21
CA ASN A 34 -11.44 1.93 14.71
C ASN A 34 -11.49 2.64 13.36
N LEU A 35 -10.53 2.37 12.49
CA LEU A 35 -10.51 2.94 11.15
C LEU A 35 -11.49 2.20 10.25
N LEU A 36 -12.03 2.91 9.28
CA LEU A 36 -12.95 2.32 8.30
C LEU A 36 -12.28 1.99 6.99
N ARG A 37 -11.16 2.63 6.69
CA ARG A 37 -10.47 2.49 5.42
C ARG A 37 -8.99 2.80 5.58
N ILE A 38 -8.17 2.05 4.87
CA ILE A 38 -6.72 2.24 4.86
C ILE A 38 -6.29 2.41 3.41
N TYR A 39 -5.45 3.40 3.14
CA TYR A 39 -4.96 3.73 1.81
C TYR A 39 -3.48 3.43 1.69
N ALA A 40 -3.03 3.21 0.48
CA ALA A 40 -1.61 3.14 0.16
C ALA A 40 -1.36 3.74 -1.21
N HIS A 41 -0.36 4.62 -1.31
CA HIS A 41 0.10 5.17 -2.58
C HIS A 41 1.40 4.45 -2.94
N ILE A 42 1.41 3.77 -4.07
CA ILE A 42 2.57 2.97 -4.49
C ILE A 42 3.07 3.53 -5.81
N TYR A 43 4.37 3.79 -5.92
CA TYR A 43 4.97 4.21 -7.17
C TYR A 43 4.83 3.09 -8.19
N GLU A 44 4.58 3.45 -9.45
CA GLU A 44 4.28 2.47 -10.51
C GLU A 44 5.35 1.40 -10.70
N TYR A 45 6.61 1.72 -10.39
CA TYR A 45 7.70 0.74 -10.54
C TYR A 45 7.80 -0.24 -9.37
N ASN A 46 7.07 -0.02 -8.28
CA ASN A 46 7.17 -0.85 -7.09
C ASN A 46 6.16 -1.99 -7.11
N ILE A 47 6.36 -2.90 -8.05
CA ILE A 47 5.45 -4.01 -8.29
C ILE A 47 5.37 -4.96 -7.09
N GLY A 48 6.49 -5.14 -6.39
CA GLY A 48 6.52 -6.00 -5.20
C GLY A 48 5.56 -5.54 -4.12
N SER A 49 5.52 -4.24 -3.85
CA SER A 49 4.59 -3.67 -2.86
C SER A 49 3.15 -3.83 -3.31
N MET A 50 2.87 -3.62 -4.59
CA MET A 50 1.51 -3.81 -5.11
C MET A 50 1.03 -5.24 -4.93
N LYS A 51 1.90 -6.22 -5.17
CA LYS A 51 1.55 -7.63 -4.97
C LYS A 51 1.26 -7.96 -3.51
N VAL A 52 2.04 -7.37 -2.59
CA VAL A 52 1.79 -7.56 -1.15
C VAL A 52 0.42 -7.03 -0.77
N LEU A 53 0.08 -5.82 -1.22
CA LEU A 53 -1.23 -5.23 -0.94
C LEU A 53 -2.36 -6.08 -1.49
N GLU A 54 -2.23 -6.55 -2.72
CA GLU A 54 -3.27 -7.38 -3.34
C GLU A 54 -3.47 -8.68 -2.59
N LYS A 55 -2.39 -9.30 -2.11
CA LYS A 55 -2.49 -10.53 -1.31
C LYS A 55 -3.21 -10.29 0.02
N VAL A 56 -3.07 -9.12 0.61
CA VAL A 56 -3.74 -8.77 1.86
C VAL A 56 -5.22 -8.48 1.64
N GLY A 57 -5.60 -8.10 0.44
CA GLY A 57 -6.98 -7.79 0.10
C GLY A 57 -7.24 -6.36 -0.31
N PHE A 58 -6.20 -5.57 -0.49
CA PHE A 58 -6.34 -4.22 -1.02
C PHE A 58 -6.78 -4.26 -2.48
N GLU A 59 -7.55 -3.28 -2.88
CA GLU A 59 -7.98 -3.10 -4.26
C GLU A 59 -7.36 -1.83 -4.83
N LYS A 60 -7.02 -1.87 -6.12
CA LYS A 60 -6.54 -0.68 -6.81
C LYS A 60 -7.72 0.22 -7.14
N ASP A 61 -7.76 1.40 -6.55
CA ASP A 61 -8.85 2.34 -6.75
C ASP A 61 -8.60 3.24 -7.96
N ALA A 62 -7.36 3.66 -8.18
CA ALA A 62 -7.03 4.62 -9.22
C ALA A 62 -5.55 4.60 -9.56
N ILE A 63 -5.23 5.20 -10.70
CA ILE A 63 -3.86 5.50 -11.09
C ILE A 63 -3.77 7.02 -11.17
N ILE A 64 -2.85 7.61 -10.39
CA ILE A 64 -2.65 9.05 -10.35
C ILE A 64 -1.51 9.37 -11.32
N LYS A 65 -1.86 9.94 -12.45
CA LYS A 65 -0.90 10.22 -13.52
C LYS A 65 0.01 11.40 -13.14
N SER A 66 1.29 11.25 -13.49
CA SER A 66 2.27 12.33 -13.32
C SER A 66 2.29 12.89 -11.90
N SER A 67 2.18 11.99 -10.92
CA SER A 67 1.98 12.37 -9.53
C SER A 67 3.23 12.99 -8.90
N VAL A 68 4.39 12.47 -9.23
CA VAL A 68 5.65 12.95 -8.64
C VAL A 68 6.75 13.00 -9.69
N ILE A 69 7.77 13.83 -9.42
CA ILE A 69 9.00 13.83 -10.21
C ILE A 69 10.11 13.31 -9.30
N LYS A 70 10.76 12.23 -9.71
CA LYS A 70 11.84 11.63 -8.94
C LYS A 70 13.03 11.37 -9.84
N GLU A 71 14.16 11.92 -9.49
CA GLU A 71 15.39 11.78 -10.25
C GLU A 71 15.20 12.16 -11.73
N GLY A 72 14.45 13.24 -11.97
CA GLY A 72 14.18 13.74 -13.31
C GLY A 72 13.14 12.97 -14.09
N LYS A 73 12.51 11.96 -13.51
CA LYS A 73 11.48 11.17 -14.18
C LYS A 73 10.11 11.46 -13.57
N ILE A 74 9.11 11.56 -14.44
CA ILE A 74 7.72 11.69 -14.02
C ILE A 74 7.19 10.29 -13.74
N ILE A 75 6.64 10.10 -12.55
CA ILE A 75 6.18 8.79 -12.07
C ILE A 75 4.72 8.86 -11.70
N ASP A 76 3.96 7.85 -12.14
CA ASP A 76 2.58 7.67 -11.72
C ASP A 76 2.55 6.95 -10.38
N GLU A 77 1.49 7.19 -9.62
CA GLU A 77 1.22 6.42 -8.41
C GLU A 77 -0.04 5.61 -8.57
N HIS A 78 -0.06 4.42 -7.95
CA HIS A 78 -1.25 3.58 -7.89
C HIS A 78 -1.84 3.70 -6.49
N LEU A 79 -3.10 4.06 -6.43
CA LEU A 79 -3.82 4.19 -5.15
C LEU A 79 -4.54 2.89 -4.85
N TYR A 80 -4.21 2.32 -3.72
CA TYR A 80 -4.85 1.11 -3.21
C TYR A 80 -5.61 1.43 -1.93
N SER A 81 -6.65 0.68 -1.66
CA SER A 81 -7.34 0.79 -0.39
C SER A 81 -7.93 -0.54 0.05
N ILE A 82 -8.15 -0.66 1.37
CA ILE A 82 -8.88 -1.76 1.95
C ILE A 82 -9.90 -1.18 2.92
N ARG A 83 -11.10 -1.70 2.91
CA ARG A 83 -12.18 -1.26 3.78
C ARG A 83 -12.40 -2.26 4.89
N LYS A 84 -12.86 -1.76 6.02
CA LYS A 84 -13.31 -2.60 7.12
C LYS A 84 -14.57 -3.35 6.69
N VAL A 85 -14.56 -4.65 6.89
CA VAL A 85 -15.68 -5.51 6.50
C VAL A 85 -16.59 -5.75 7.70
#